data_498405807db3842893b8b2ea0256c4b5
#
_entry.id   498405807db3842893b8b2ea0256c4b5
#
_cell.length_a   1.000
_cell.length_b   1.000
_cell.length_c   1.000
_cell.angle_alpha   90.00
_cell.angle_beta   90.00
_cell.angle_gamma   90.00
#
_symmetry.space_group_name_H-M   'P 1'
#
loop_
_entity.id
_entity.type
_entity.pdbx_description
1 polymer ?
#
loop_
_entity_poly.entity_id
_entity_poly.type
_entity_poly.pdbx_seq_one_letter_code
_entity_poly.pdbx_strand_id
1 'polypeptide(L)'
;MSARKRMQMGGDAVATKTYQSFQIAHYEGARRILQRRNTLDRAKSLAREIATRLNRDGARAAYLTEKDRRMLILAQLAVQPLGMEVDEVCRTFVDLQKRLKTGTLEQAVDFCNAHGQRLRHGATVETIYQEYLADLEKRGVEIYHLRDTKRYVGNFIAACPGLISSIETPRIDEFIAKLGGKSRNKNNHRKAIIALFNFAVEKGFLPHGLPHAAGSTTEFSDARETITSEQQAINLLKPDDIYSPDEMRRVLMAVDDDALRATLEIKAFSGVRTEEITRLWWVMVAEAEECIRVPDAVGKINARRVPILPNLKTRLAAHKPELKKDRVAGDWALANSLYHAWQRAAEKAGVPYKRNGFRNSYITYRLLVTENINKVAEECGTSPGMIKKNYQSRAAISRATAEEWFAL
;
A
#
# COMPACT_ATOMS: atom_id res chain seq x y z
N MET A 1 -10.46 47.49 68.85
CA MET A 1 -10.11 46.68 70.06
C MET A 1 -11.32 46.43 70.88
N SER A 2 -11.67 45.25 71.29
CA SER A 2 -12.82 44.98 72.18
C SER A 2 -12.25 44.21 73.38
N ALA A 3 -12.47 44.80 74.58
CA ALA A 3 -12.14 44.18 75.86
C ALA A 3 -13.36 43.45 76.41
N ARG A 4 -13.25 42.20 76.78
CA ARG A 4 -14.34 41.49 77.51
C ARG A 4 -13.92 41.30 78.96
N LYS A 5 -14.76 41.71 79.83
CA LYS A 5 -14.66 41.47 81.25
C LYS A 5 -15.33 40.15 81.62
N ARG A 6 -14.64 39.20 82.23
CA ARG A 6 -15.25 38.02 82.79
C ARG A 6 -15.30 38.21 84.31
N MET A 7 -16.48 38.19 84.86
CA MET A 7 -16.68 38.20 86.28
C MET A 7 -16.69 36.76 86.81
N GLN A 8 -15.88 36.45 87.79
CA GLN A 8 -15.94 35.23 88.58
C GLN A 8 -16.58 35.57 89.93
N MET A 9 -17.69 34.95 90.28
CA MET A 9 -18.32 35.10 91.56
C MET A 9 -17.74 34.13 92.58
N GLY A 10 -17.20 34.62 93.67
CA GLY A 10 -16.74 33.84 94.81
C GLY A 10 -15.65 34.58 95.62
N GLY A 11 -15.94 35.08 96.77
CA GLY A 11 -15.20 35.67 97.90
C GLY A 11 -13.79 36.21 97.61
N ASP A 12 -13.65 37.48 97.96
CA ASP A 12 -12.44 38.26 98.12
C ASP A 12 -11.52 38.49 96.91
N ALA A 13 -11.51 39.76 96.47
CA ALA A 13 -10.69 40.38 95.46
C ALA A 13 -10.94 39.89 93.99
N VAL A 14 -11.80 40.61 93.33
CA VAL A 14 -12.04 40.40 91.86
C VAL A 14 -10.86 40.89 91.05
N ALA A 15 -9.97 39.96 90.66
CA ALA A 15 -8.94 40.24 89.67
C ALA A 15 -9.52 40.30 88.27
N THR A 16 -9.61 41.47 87.68
CA THR A 16 -10.13 41.70 86.34
C THR A 16 -8.99 41.43 85.36
N LYS A 17 -8.98 40.24 84.68
CA LYS A 17 -8.08 39.96 83.55
C LYS A 17 -8.63 40.55 82.28
N THR A 18 -7.96 41.56 81.76
CA THR A 18 -8.28 42.18 80.47
C THR A 18 -7.51 41.43 79.32
N TYR A 19 -8.24 40.86 78.40
CA TYR A 19 -7.67 40.25 77.25
C TYR A 19 -7.82 41.11 76.01
N GLN A 20 -6.74 41.45 75.33
CA GLN A 20 -6.83 42.12 74.03
C GLN A 20 -7.18 41.11 72.98
N SER A 21 -8.19 41.35 72.16
CA SER A 21 -8.52 40.55 70.97
C SER A 21 -8.64 41.46 69.78
N PHE A 22 -8.11 40.98 68.65
CA PHE A 22 -8.13 41.62 67.34
C PHE A 22 -9.16 40.96 66.47
N GLN A 23 -10.06 41.72 65.83
CA GLN A 23 -11.13 41.23 65.02
C GLN A 23 -10.90 41.69 63.58
N ILE A 24 -10.97 40.73 62.66
CA ILE A 24 -10.87 40.92 61.23
C ILE A 24 -12.26 40.69 60.65
N ALA A 25 -12.74 41.68 59.90
CA ALA A 25 -14.00 41.63 59.18
C ALA A 25 -13.70 41.56 57.69
N HIS A 26 -14.26 40.59 56.99
CA HIS A 26 -14.22 40.51 55.54
C HIS A 26 -15.53 39.96 55.01
N TYR A 27 -15.75 40.07 53.68
CA TYR A 27 -16.95 39.58 53.02
C TYR A 27 -16.60 38.39 52.12
N GLU A 28 -17.37 37.31 52.21
CA GLU A 28 -17.40 36.24 51.24
C GLU A 28 -18.77 36.27 50.56
N GLY A 29 -18.81 36.76 49.33
CA GLY A 29 -20.07 37.13 48.66
C GLY A 29 -20.82 38.23 49.43
N ALA A 30 -22.13 38.09 49.71
CA ALA A 30 -22.92 38.97 50.45
C ALA A 30 -22.80 38.81 52.00
N ARG A 31 -22.09 37.80 52.48
CA ARG A 31 -22.02 37.44 53.91
C ARG A 31 -20.78 38.05 54.56
N ARG A 32 -21.01 38.83 55.61
CA ARG A 32 -19.95 39.38 56.45
C ARG A 32 -19.42 38.33 57.42
N ILE A 33 -18.12 38.04 57.37
CA ILE A 33 -17.42 37.08 58.24
C ILE A 33 -16.54 37.84 59.22
N LEU A 34 -16.63 37.49 60.51
CA LEU A 34 -15.85 38.05 61.58
C LEU A 34 -14.98 37.01 62.22
N GLN A 35 -13.64 37.18 62.16
CA GLN A 35 -12.69 36.29 62.78
C GLN A 35 -11.87 37.03 63.86
N ARG A 36 -11.61 36.38 65.01
CA ARG A 36 -10.85 36.95 66.16
C ARG A 36 -9.53 36.25 66.32
N ARG A 37 -8.50 37.03 66.72
CA ARG A 37 -7.17 36.54 67.07
C ARG A 37 -6.68 37.21 68.35
N ASN A 38 -5.85 36.52 69.17
CA ASN A 38 -5.39 36.92 70.44
C ASN A 38 -4.17 37.88 70.38
N THR A 39 -3.46 37.90 69.27
CA THR A 39 -2.30 38.77 69.06
C THR A 39 -2.45 39.58 67.79
N LEU A 40 -1.82 40.72 67.73
CA LEU A 40 -1.84 41.61 66.55
C LEU A 40 -1.15 40.92 65.35
N ASP A 41 -0.05 40.23 65.58
CA ASP A 41 0.70 39.59 64.50
C ASP A 41 -0.09 38.46 63.84
N ARG A 42 -0.78 37.64 64.66
CA ARG A 42 -1.68 36.60 64.14
C ARG A 42 -2.88 37.22 63.38
N ALA A 43 -3.34 38.34 63.82
CA ALA A 43 -4.41 39.05 63.13
C ALA A 43 -3.93 39.63 61.80
N LYS A 44 -2.73 40.24 61.75
CA LYS A 44 -2.11 40.75 60.51
C LYS A 44 -1.79 39.61 59.53
N SER A 45 -1.28 38.46 60.00
CA SER A 45 -0.99 37.29 59.16
C SER A 45 -2.29 36.78 58.52
N LEU A 46 -3.34 36.60 59.30
CA LEU A 46 -4.66 36.18 58.80
C LEU A 46 -5.27 37.19 57.81
N ALA A 47 -5.15 38.49 58.10
CA ALA A 47 -5.65 39.54 57.21
C ALA A 47 -4.92 39.51 55.84
N ARG A 48 -3.60 39.26 55.82
CA ARG A 48 -2.82 39.09 54.57
C ARG A 48 -3.24 37.85 53.82
N GLU A 49 -3.42 36.72 54.51
CA GLU A 49 -3.89 35.49 53.90
C GLU A 49 -5.27 35.67 53.23
N ILE A 50 -6.21 36.27 53.96
CA ILE A 50 -7.55 36.59 53.44
C ILE A 50 -7.46 37.55 52.23
N ALA A 51 -6.63 38.60 52.34
CA ALA A 51 -6.45 39.56 51.25
C ALA A 51 -5.84 38.87 50.00
N THR A 52 -4.84 37.99 50.18
CA THR A 52 -4.24 37.23 49.08
C THR A 52 -5.27 36.30 48.44
N ARG A 53 -6.08 35.60 49.24
CA ARG A 53 -7.16 34.72 48.74
C ARG A 53 -8.22 35.55 48.01
N LEU A 54 -8.70 36.63 48.56
CA LEU A 54 -9.70 37.51 47.91
C LEU A 54 -9.17 38.20 46.65
N ASN A 55 -7.89 38.55 46.59
CA ASN A 55 -7.28 39.11 45.39
C ASN A 55 -7.09 38.05 44.27
N ARG A 56 -6.84 36.82 44.67
CA ARG A 56 -6.64 35.75 43.69
C ARG A 56 -7.95 35.25 43.07
N ASP A 57 -8.99 35.09 43.88
CA ASP A 57 -10.25 34.45 43.51
C ASP A 57 -11.45 35.37 43.45
N GLY A 58 -11.43 36.49 44.19
CA GLY A 58 -12.59 37.31 44.47
C GLY A 58 -12.65 38.68 43.80
N ALA A 59 -11.54 39.30 43.45
CA ALA A 59 -11.56 40.62 42.86
C ALA A 59 -12.23 40.62 41.48
N ARG A 60 -12.05 39.57 40.69
CA ARG A 60 -12.73 39.42 39.38
C ARG A 60 -14.23 39.14 39.54
N ALA A 61 -14.60 38.29 40.49
CA ALA A 61 -16.01 37.93 40.71
C ALA A 61 -16.84 39.10 41.33
N ALA A 62 -16.20 39.96 42.12
CA ALA A 62 -16.88 41.14 42.72
C ALA A 62 -17.17 42.26 41.71
N TYR A 63 -16.48 42.26 40.57
CA TYR A 63 -16.65 43.24 39.49
C TYR A 63 -17.45 42.74 38.29
N LEU A 64 -18.06 41.53 38.38
CA LEU A 64 -18.94 41.05 37.31
C LEU A 64 -20.15 41.99 37.17
N THR A 65 -20.25 42.61 36.01
CA THR A 65 -21.42 43.40 35.64
C THR A 65 -22.63 42.49 35.47
N GLU A 66 -23.82 43.05 35.45
CA GLU A 66 -25.04 42.32 35.17
C GLU A 66 -24.96 41.60 33.80
N LYS A 67 -24.29 42.22 32.85
CA LYS A 67 -24.00 41.63 31.53
C LYS A 67 -23.11 40.39 31.65
N ASP A 68 -22.06 40.42 32.46
CA ASP A 68 -21.14 39.29 32.65
C ASP A 68 -21.84 38.10 33.33
N ARG A 69 -22.68 38.37 34.33
CA ARG A 69 -23.47 37.32 34.99
C ARG A 69 -24.45 36.67 34.04
N ARG A 70 -25.13 37.47 33.22
CA ARG A 70 -26.03 36.95 32.19
C ARG A 70 -25.28 36.09 31.15
N MET A 71 -24.11 36.52 30.68
CA MET A 71 -23.26 35.75 29.79
C MET A 71 -22.84 34.40 30.39
N LEU A 72 -22.44 34.40 31.68
CA LEU A 72 -22.04 33.17 32.37
C LEU A 72 -23.21 32.16 32.46
N ILE A 73 -24.39 32.65 32.84
CA ILE A 73 -25.61 31.81 32.91
C ILE A 73 -25.94 31.22 31.53
N LEU A 74 -25.90 32.04 30.48
CA LEU A 74 -26.15 31.57 29.11
C LEU A 74 -25.11 30.57 28.65
N ALA A 75 -23.83 30.78 29.00
CA ALA A 75 -22.77 29.83 28.70
C ALA A 75 -22.98 28.48 29.42
N GLN A 76 -23.35 28.50 30.71
CA GLN A 76 -23.65 27.29 31.48
C GLN A 76 -24.85 26.54 30.89
N LEU A 77 -25.91 27.23 30.50
CA LEU A 77 -27.09 26.61 29.86
C LEU A 77 -26.72 26.01 28.50
N ALA A 78 -25.85 26.68 27.72
CA ALA A 78 -25.42 26.20 26.42
C ALA A 78 -24.56 24.90 26.48
N VAL A 79 -23.74 24.77 27.53
CA VAL A 79 -22.87 23.59 27.68
C VAL A 79 -23.52 22.46 28.48
N GLN A 80 -24.61 22.71 29.17
CA GLN A 80 -25.34 21.71 29.98
C GLN A 80 -25.64 20.40 29.23
N PRO A 81 -26.08 20.41 27.94
CA PRO A 81 -26.34 19.18 27.20
C PRO A 81 -25.09 18.33 26.95
N LEU A 82 -23.90 18.92 27.07
CA LEU A 82 -22.63 18.22 26.88
C LEU A 82 -22.15 17.52 28.16
N GLY A 83 -22.74 17.80 29.32
CA GLY A 83 -22.29 17.28 30.62
C GLY A 83 -20.89 17.77 31.03
N MET A 84 -20.45 18.92 30.50
CA MET A 84 -19.14 19.51 30.72
C MET A 84 -19.26 20.86 31.39
N GLU A 85 -18.23 21.29 32.11
CA GLU A 85 -18.13 22.64 32.64
C GLU A 85 -17.68 23.65 31.58
N VAL A 86 -18.06 24.93 31.72
CA VAL A 86 -17.74 26.01 30.73
C VAL A 86 -16.24 26.10 30.46
N ASP A 87 -15.41 26.01 31.50
CA ASP A 87 -13.95 26.12 31.39
C ASP A 87 -13.34 24.89 30.68
N GLU A 88 -13.92 23.72 30.86
CA GLU A 88 -13.53 22.49 30.16
C GLU A 88 -13.84 22.57 28.66
N VAL A 89 -15.03 23.05 28.31
CA VAL A 89 -15.42 23.29 26.91
C VAL A 89 -14.50 24.32 26.27
N CYS A 90 -14.19 25.43 26.95
CA CYS A 90 -13.26 26.42 26.42
C CYS A 90 -11.85 25.85 26.19
N ARG A 91 -11.35 25.07 27.14
CA ARG A 91 -10.03 24.40 26.99
C ARG A 91 -10.03 23.43 25.80
N THR A 92 -11.05 22.61 25.70
CA THR A 92 -11.21 21.65 24.60
C THR A 92 -11.28 22.36 23.26
N PHE A 93 -12.08 23.42 23.15
CA PHE A 93 -12.18 24.22 21.92
C PHE A 93 -10.83 24.80 21.48
N VAL A 94 -10.10 25.42 22.43
CA VAL A 94 -8.77 25.97 22.15
C VAL A 94 -7.78 24.90 21.73
N ASP A 95 -7.82 23.75 22.39
CA ASP A 95 -6.93 22.60 22.00
C ASP A 95 -7.25 22.10 20.59
N LEU A 96 -8.52 21.88 20.28
CA LEU A 96 -8.96 21.46 18.95
C LEU A 96 -8.55 22.49 17.88
N GLN A 97 -8.73 23.79 18.18
CA GLN A 97 -8.33 24.84 17.24
C GLN A 97 -6.81 24.89 17.01
N LYS A 98 -6.00 24.62 18.04
CA LYS A 98 -4.54 24.54 17.90
C LYS A 98 -4.09 23.31 17.08
N ARG A 99 -4.82 22.22 17.19
CA ARG A 99 -4.53 20.95 16.43
C ARG A 99 -4.96 21.07 14.97
N LEU A 100 -5.93 21.94 14.66
CA LEU A 100 -6.38 22.16 13.31
C LEU A 100 -5.34 22.95 12.52
N LYS A 101 -4.66 22.31 11.58
CA LYS A 101 -3.58 22.92 10.78
C LYS A 101 -4.12 23.88 9.71
N THR A 102 -5.31 23.63 9.17
CA THR A 102 -5.94 24.41 8.10
C THR A 102 -7.46 24.38 8.24
N GLY A 103 -8.12 25.47 7.84
CA GLY A 103 -9.58 25.58 7.89
C GLY A 103 -10.16 25.94 9.26
N THR A 104 -11.47 25.81 9.41
CA THR A 104 -12.22 26.07 10.64
C THR A 104 -12.74 24.77 11.27
N LEU A 105 -13.06 24.80 12.57
CA LEU A 105 -13.71 23.64 13.22
C LEU A 105 -15.04 23.28 12.57
N GLU A 106 -15.78 24.26 12.07
CA GLU A 106 -17.02 24.05 11.33
C GLU A 106 -16.78 23.23 10.07
N GLN A 107 -15.80 23.62 9.26
CA GLN A 107 -15.37 22.85 8.07
C GLN A 107 -14.89 21.45 8.44
N ALA A 108 -14.21 21.28 9.58
CA ALA A 108 -13.80 19.96 10.05
C ALA A 108 -15.00 19.08 10.42
N VAL A 109 -16.03 19.66 11.06
CA VAL A 109 -17.29 18.95 11.39
C VAL A 109 -18.04 18.57 10.11
N ASP A 110 -18.17 19.49 9.16
CA ASP A 110 -18.83 19.23 7.86
C ASP A 110 -18.10 18.13 7.10
N PHE A 111 -16.78 18.18 7.10
CA PHE A 111 -15.93 17.12 6.52
C PHE A 111 -16.17 15.77 7.22
N CYS A 112 -16.16 15.72 8.55
CA CYS A 112 -16.44 14.51 9.29
C CYS A 112 -17.86 13.96 9.02
N ASN A 113 -18.86 14.83 8.90
CA ASN A 113 -20.23 14.42 8.57
C ASN A 113 -20.34 13.87 7.15
N ALA A 114 -19.66 14.50 6.17
CA ALA A 114 -19.69 14.08 4.79
C ALA A 114 -18.91 12.77 4.54
N HIS A 115 -17.79 12.57 5.24
CA HIS A 115 -16.84 11.50 4.96
C HIS A 115 -16.62 10.52 6.11
N GLY A 116 -16.93 10.91 7.34
CA GLY A 116 -16.63 10.17 8.57
C GLY A 116 -17.67 9.18 9.04
N GLN A 117 -18.91 9.28 8.59
CA GLN A 117 -20.05 8.47 9.13
C GLN A 117 -19.91 6.94 8.90
N ARG A 118 -18.93 6.50 8.09
CA ARG A 118 -18.67 5.10 7.81
C ARG A 118 -17.24 4.67 8.15
N LEU A 119 -16.46 5.53 8.83
CA LEU A 119 -15.06 5.21 9.10
C LEU A 119 -14.92 4.21 10.26
N ARG A 120 -14.23 3.14 10.00
CA ARG A 120 -13.76 2.18 11.00
C ARG A 120 -12.47 2.71 11.62
N HIS A 121 -12.60 3.55 12.66
CA HIS A 121 -11.46 4.21 13.29
C HIS A 121 -10.52 3.21 14.00
N GLY A 122 -9.25 3.58 14.08
CA GLY A 122 -8.26 2.88 14.89
C GLY A 122 -7.70 1.60 14.26
N ALA A 123 -7.98 1.32 12.98
CA ALA A 123 -7.43 0.14 12.33
C ALA A 123 -5.95 0.31 11.98
N THR A 124 -5.14 -0.68 12.37
CA THR A 124 -3.74 -0.75 11.98
C THR A 124 -3.58 -1.27 10.56
N VAL A 125 -2.45 -0.94 9.92
CA VAL A 125 -2.12 -1.47 8.59
C VAL A 125 -2.12 -2.99 8.60
N GLU A 126 -1.64 -3.62 9.69
CA GLU A 126 -1.64 -5.07 9.86
C GLU A 126 -3.07 -5.65 9.88
N THR A 127 -3.99 -5.06 10.64
CA THR A 127 -5.38 -5.53 10.69
C THR A 127 -6.03 -5.47 9.31
N ILE A 128 -5.82 -4.37 8.59
CA ILE A 128 -6.38 -4.17 7.24
C ILE A 128 -5.76 -5.17 6.25
N TYR A 129 -4.47 -5.44 6.37
CA TYR A 129 -3.80 -6.42 5.54
C TYR A 129 -4.36 -7.82 5.70
N GLN A 130 -4.64 -8.26 6.93
CA GLN A 130 -5.25 -9.56 7.19
C GLN A 130 -6.65 -9.65 6.57
N GLU A 131 -7.46 -8.60 6.71
CA GLU A 131 -8.78 -8.53 6.05
C GLU A 131 -8.63 -8.53 4.51
N TYR A 132 -7.62 -7.84 3.97
CA TYR A 132 -7.34 -7.80 2.54
C TYR A 132 -6.94 -9.16 1.99
N LEU A 133 -6.07 -9.90 2.68
CA LEU A 133 -5.69 -11.25 2.28
C LEU A 133 -6.89 -12.21 2.30
N ALA A 134 -7.72 -12.15 3.34
CA ALA A 134 -8.92 -12.95 3.43
C ALA A 134 -9.92 -12.64 2.30
N ASP A 135 -10.07 -11.37 1.92
CA ASP A 135 -10.89 -10.94 0.77
C ASP A 135 -10.35 -11.48 -0.56
N LEU A 136 -9.03 -11.41 -0.77
CA LEU A 136 -8.39 -11.96 -1.97
C LEU A 136 -8.57 -13.49 -2.05
N GLU A 137 -8.40 -14.21 -0.94
CA GLU A 137 -8.61 -15.66 -0.87
C GLU A 137 -10.07 -16.03 -1.15
N LYS A 138 -11.03 -15.30 -0.57
CA LYS A 138 -12.46 -15.48 -0.83
C LYS A 138 -12.83 -15.23 -2.31
N ARG A 139 -12.17 -14.28 -2.95
CA ARG A 139 -12.37 -13.97 -4.39
C ARG A 139 -11.70 -14.96 -5.32
N GLY A 140 -10.94 -15.91 -4.79
CA GLY A 140 -10.29 -16.97 -5.58
C GLY A 140 -9.20 -16.45 -6.52
N VAL A 141 -8.45 -15.40 -6.10
CA VAL A 141 -7.36 -14.87 -6.92
C VAL A 141 -6.26 -15.90 -7.14
N GLU A 142 -5.52 -15.78 -8.26
CA GLU A 142 -4.42 -16.69 -8.57
C GLU A 142 -3.38 -16.75 -7.43
N ILE A 143 -2.91 -17.95 -7.12
CA ILE A 143 -1.94 -18.22 -6.04
C ILE A 143 -0.66 -17.37 -6.16
N TYR A 144 -0.22 -17.09 -7.39
CA TYR A 144 0.94 -16.22 -7.64
C TYR A 144 0.67 -14.76 -7.27
N HIS A 145 -0.56 -14.26 -7.55
CA HIS A 145 -0.96 -12.93 -7.15
C HIS A 145 -1.02 -12.80 -5.64
N LEU A 146 -1.59 -13.78 -4.96
CA LEU A 146 -1.64 -13.81 -3.49
C LEU A 146 -0.23 -13.84 -2.87
N ARG A 147 0.67 -14.68 -3.40
CA ARG A 147 2.08 -14.75 -2.97
C ARG A 147 2.80 -13.42 -3.17
N ASP A 148 2.64 -12.79 -4.32
CA ASP A 148 3.28 -11.51 -4.62
C ASP A 148 2.71 -10.40 -3.74
N THR A 149 1.39 -10.38 -3.48
CA THR A 149 0.75 -9.47 -2.52
C THR A 149 1.31 -9.67 -1.12
N LYS A 150 1.39 -10.92 -0.64
CA LYS A 150 1.98 -11.25 0.67
C LYS A 150 3.42 -10.72 0.79
N ARG A 151 4.22 -10.85 -0.25
CA ARG A 151 5.60 -10.37 -0.27
C ARG A 151 5.67 -8.84 -0.28
N TYR A 152 4.97 -8.18 -1.21
CA TYR A 152 5.08 -6.73 -1.38
C TYR A 152 4.47 -5.95 -0.22
N VAL A 153 3.26 -6.32 0.18
CA VAL A 153 2.56 -5.64 1.27
C VAL A 153 3.16 -6.03 2.62
N GLY A 154 3.56 -7.29 2.83
CA GLY A 154 4.22 -7.72 4.06
C GLY A 154 5.51 -6.94 4.35
N ASN A 155 6.34 -6.69 3.33
CA ASN A 155 7.53 -5.85 3.46
C ASN A 155 7.17 -4.41 3.87
N PHE A 156 6.09 -3.86 3.32
CA PHE A 156 5.62 -2.53 3.68
C PHE A 156 5.14 -2.43 5.12
N ILE A 157 4.36 -3.41 5.58
CA ILE A 157 3.83 -3.43 6.95
C ILE A 157 4.95 -3.51 7.98
N ALA A 158 5.94 -4.35 7.73
CA ALA A 158 7.11 -4.48 8.60
C ALA A 158 7.89 -3.15 8.74
N ALA A 159 7.95 -2.35 7.66
CA ALA A 159 8.64 -1.08 7.64
C ALA A 159 7.78 0.11 8.13
N CYS A 160 6.47 0.03 7.95
CA CYS A 160 5.53 1.11 8.22
C CYS A 160 4.36 0.66 9.12
N PRO A 161 4.63 0.21 10.37
CA PRO A 161 3.58 -0.16 11.31
C PRO A 161 2.80 1.08 11.79
N GLY A 162 1.59 0.85 12.29
CA GLY A 162 0.74 1.87 12.90
C GLY A 162 -0.64 1.98 12.27
N LEU A 163 -1.35 3.05 12.58
CA LEU A 163 -2.68 3.31 12.03
C LEU A 163 -2.57 3.69 10.55
N ILE A 164 -3.44 3.14 9.70
CA ILE A 164 -3.41 3.46 8.26
C ILE A 164 -3.69 4.94 8.00
N SER A 165 -4.52 5.57 8.81
CA SER A 165 -4.84 7.00 8.72
C SER A 165 -3.66 7.93 9.07
N SER A 166 -2.65 7.44 9.78
CA SER A 166 -1.45 8.21 10.14
C SER A 166 -0.29 8.03 9.16
N ILE A 167 -0.43 7.17 8.15
CA ILE A 167 0.62 6.96 7.15
C ILE A 167 0.51 8.04 6.08
N GLU A 168 1.56 8.84 5.97
CA GLU A 168 1.68 9.92 4.99
C GLU A 168 2.47 9.47 3.75
N THR A 169 2.22 10.12 2.60
CA THR A 169 2.90 9.85 1.32
C THR A 169 4.43 9.81 1.43
N PRO A 170 5.11 10.77 2.11
CA PRO A 170 6.58 10.76 2.21
C PRO A 170 7.13 9.48 2.84
N ARG A 171 6.42 8.91 3.83
CA ARG A 171 6.84 7.67 4.49
C ARG A 171 6.78 6.47 3.54
N ILE A 172 5.76 6.43 2.67
CA ILE A 172 5.63 5.38 1.65
C ILE A 172 6.71 5.53 0.59
N ASP A 173 6.96 6.75 0.11
CA ASP A 173 7.98 7.04 -0.88
C ASP A 173 9.39 6.71 -0.35
N GLU A 174 9.70 7.03 0.91
CA GLU A 174 10.95 6.67 1.56
C GLU A 174 11.13 5.15 1.65
N PHE A 175 10.08 4.41 2.04
CA PHE A 175 10.11 2.96 2.05
C PHE A 175 10.43 2.39 0.66
N ILE A 176 9.71 2.84 -0.38
CA ILE A 176 9.91 2.35 -1.74
C ILE A 176 11.29 2.73 -2.27
N ALA A 177 11.79 3.94 -1.97
CA ALA A 177 13.11 4.40 -2.39
C ALA A 177 14.24 3.52 -1.84
N LYS A 178 14.12 3.05 -0.59
CA LYS A 178 15.09 2.15 0.07
C LYS A 178 15.09 0.72 -0.48
N LEU A 179 14.06 0.32 -1.24
CA LEU A 179 14.03 -1.01 -1.86
C LEU A 179 15.13 -1.14 -2.90
N GLY A 180 15.83 -2.26 -2.85
CA GLY A 180 16.80 -2.63 -3.87
C GLY A 180 16.18 -3.00 -5.22
N GLY A 181 17.03 -3.05 -6.26
CA GLY A 181 16.62 -3.51 -7.59
C GLY A 181 16.11 -2.39 -8.51
N LYS A 182 15.65 -2.80 -9.70
CA LYS A 182 15.20 -1.88 -10.76
C LYS A 182 13.86 -1.23 -10.41
N SER A 183 13.56 -0.08 -11.03
CA SER A 183 12.31 0.68 -10.88
C SER A 183 11.06 -0.18 -11.03
N ARG A 184 11.09 -1.22 -11.88
CA ARG A 184 9.99 -2.17 -12.01
C ARG A 184 9.63 -2.86 -10.68
N ASN A 185 10.64 -3.28 -9.88
CA ASN A 185 10.39 -3.88 -8.58
C ASN A 185 9.78 -2.87 -7.60
N LYS A 186 10.32 -1.65 -7.57
CA LYS A 186 9.79 -0.54 -6.76
C LYS A 186 8.34 -0.22 -7.11
N ASN A 187 8.03 -0.12 -8.41
CA ASN A 187 6.66 0.13 -8.88
C ASN A 187 5.70 -1.04 -8.60
N ASN A 188 6.18 -2.29 -8.53
CA ASN A 188 5.34 -3.41 -8.10
C ASN A 188 4.95 -3.29 -6.62
N HIS A 189 5.88 -2.92 -5.72
CA HIS A 189 5.56 -2.62 -4.32
C HIS A 189 4.57 -1.46 -4.23
N ARG A 190 4.83 -0.36 -4.95
CA ARG A 190 3.93 0.80 -5.03
C ARG A 190 2.51 0.39 -5.40
N LYS A 191 2.34 -0.38 -6.47
CA LYS A 191 1.02 -0.85 -6.93
C LYS A 191 0.32 -1.72 -5.89
N ALA A 192 1.04 -2.60 -5.21
CA ALA A 192 0.48 -3.45 -4.17
C ALA A 192 0.05 -2.64 -2.93
N ILE A 193 0.81 -1.62 -2.55
CA ILE A 193 0.46 -0.69 -1.46
C ILE A 193 -0.78 0.13 -1.85
N ILE A 194 -0.84 0.66 -3.08
CA ILE A 194 -2.02 1.37 -3.58
C ILE A 194 -3.27 0.47 -3.51
N ALA A 195 -3.15 -0.80 -3.89
CA ALA A 195 -4.26 -1.74 -3.82
C ALA A 195 -4.74 -1.98 -2.38
N LEU A 196 -3.84 -2.07 -1.41
CA LEU A 196 -4.19 -2.14 0.02
C LEU A 196 -4.93 -0.89 0.49
N PHE A 197 -4.45 0.31 0.12
CA PHE A 197 -5.10 1.56 0.49
C PHE A 197 -6.47 1.73 -0.19
N ASN A 198 -6.62 1.31 -1.45
CA ASN A 198 -7.91 1.28 -2.12
C ASN A 198 -8.90 0.35 -1.40
N PHE A 199 -8.44 -0.83 -0.96
CA PHE A 199 -9.24 -1.73 -0.15
C PHE A 199 -9.63 -1.08 1.19
N ALA A 200 -8.70 -0.36 1.83
CA ALA A 200 -8.98 0.37 3.06
C ALA A 200 -10.07 1.44 2.86
N VAL A 201 -10.08 2.14 1.74
CA VAL A 201 -11.15 3.07 1.36
C VAL A 201 -12.46 2.32 1.13
N GLU A 202 -12.45 1.24 0.34
CA GLU A 202 -13.64 0.42 0.05
C GLU A 202 -14.32 -0.12 1.32
N LYS A 203 -13.52 -0.56 2.29
CA LYS A 203 -14.03 -1.12 3.58
C LYS A 203 -14.29 -0.05 4.65
N GLY A 204 -14.13 1.23 4.34
CA GLY A 204 -14.40 2.34 5.24
C GLY A 204 -13.34 2.55 6.33
N PHE A 205 -12.11 2.10 6.14
CA PHE A 205 -10.98 2.44 7.03
C PHE A 205 -10.36 3.80 6.71
N LEU A 206 -10.55 4.25 5.47
CA LEU A 206 -10.14 5.57 4.99
C LEU A 206 -11.33 6.27 4.32
N PRO A 207 -11.35 7.61 4.27
CA PRO A 207 -12.44 8.38 3.69
C PRO A 207 -12.63 8.10 2.20
N HIS A 208 -13.89 7.95 1.77
CA HIS A 208 -14.25 7.90 0.36
C HIS A 208 -14.13 9.28 -0.29
N GLY A 209 -13.80 9.30 -1.59
CA GLY A 209 -13.79 10.52 -2.40
C GLY A 209 -12.58 11.43 -2.19
N LEU A 210 -11.61 11.01 -1.37
CA LEU A 210 -10.36 11.73 -1.13
C LEU A 210 -9.16 10.94 -1.61
N PRO A 211 -8.10 11.62 -2.10
CA PRO A 211 -6.83 10.97 -2.38
C PRO A 211 -6.25 10.40 -1.10
N HIS A 212 -5.88 9.13 -1.11
CA HIS A 212 -5.15 8.51 0.00
C HIS A 212 -3.64 8.59 -0.23
N ALA A 213 -2.86 8.47 0.86
CA ALA A 213 -1.41 8.65 0.85
C ALA A 213 -0.68 7.79 -0.20
N ALA A 214 -1.09 6.53 -0.40
CA ALA A 214 -0.45 5.66 -1.39
C ALA A 214 -0.74 6.07 -2.84
N GLY A 215 -1.91 6.64 -3.12
CA GLY A 215 -2.28 7.11 -4.46
C GLY A 215 -1.43 8.28 -4.94
N SER A 216 -0.95 9.10 -4.01
CA SER A 216 -0.12 10.28 -4.25
C SER A 216 1.39 9.97 -4.34
N THR A 217 1.80 8.70 -4.21
CA THR A 217 3.21 8.30 -4.30
C THR A 217 3.79 8.46 -5.70
N THR A 218 5.10 8.71 -5.77
CA THR A 218 5.82 8.91 -7.03
C THR A 218 6.08 7.59 -7.75
N GLU A 219 5.91 7.56 -9.08
CA GLU A 219 6.32 6.44 -9.91
C GLU A 219 7.82 6.50 -10.17
N PHE A 220 8.50 5.37 -9.98
CA PHE A 220 9.93 5.25 -10.22
C PHE A 220 10.19 4.93 -11.69
N SER A 221 11.11 5.67 -12.30
CA SER A 221 11.69 5.35 -13.61
C SER A 221 13.15 4.97 -13.42
N ASP A 222 13.62 4.00 -14.20
CA ASP A 222 15.06 3.78 -14.29
C ASP A 222 15.65 5.03 -14.95
N ALA A 223 16.78 5.53 -14.40
CA ALA A 223 17.52 6.58 -15.06
C ALA A 223 17.72 6.12 -16.51
N ARG A 224 17.37 6.95 -17.48
CA ARG A 224 17.75 6.68 -18.87
C ARG A 224 19.26 6.63 -18.84
N GLU A 225 19.82 5.41 -18.88
CA GLU A 225 21.22 5.26 -19.24
C GLU A 225 21.36 6.04 -20.54
N THR A 226 22.26 6.98 -20.57
CA THR A 226 22.64 7.69 -21.80
C THR A 226 23.43 6.67 -22.60
N ILE A 227 22.70 5.71 -23.22
CA ILE A 227 23.27 4.70 -24.08
C ILE A 227 23.85 5.49 -25.26
N THR A 228 25.16 5.45 -25.45
CA THR A 228 25.79 6.07 -26.59
C THR A 228 25.19 5.53 -27.87
N SER A 229 25.18 6.30 -28.94
CA SER A 229 24.68 5.85 -30.25
C SER A 229 25.36 4.58 -30.71
N GLU A 230 26.62 4.38 -30.36
CA GLU A 230 27.41 3.19 -30.61
C GLU A 230 26.90 1.98 -29.83
N GLN A 231 26.61 2.14 -28.53
CA GLN A 231 26.04 1.09 -27.69
C GLN A 231 24.60 0.73 -28.13
N GLN A 232 23.84 1.71 -28.60
CA GLN A 232 22.54 1.45 -29.23
C GLN A 232 22.65 0.60 -30.49
N ALA A 233 23.64 0.90 -31.34
CA ALA A 233 23.91 0.13 -32.57
C ALA A 233 24.30 -1.30 -32.22
N ILE A 234 25.20 -1.51 -31.23
CA ILE A 234 25.63 -2.84 -30.77
C ILE A 234 24.44 -3.64 -30.22
N ASN A 235 23.59 -3.04 -29.41
CA ASN A 235 22.39 -3.69 -28.83
C ASN A 235 21.34 -4.04 -29.91
N LEU A 236 21.27 -3.26 -30.99
CA LEU A 236 20.44 -3.57 -32.16
C LEU A 236 20.99 -4.78 -32.94
N LEU A 237 22.33 -4.93 -33.02
CA LEU A 237 22.99 -6.00 -33.76
C LEU A 237 22.97 -7.35 -33.03
N LYS A 238 22.93 -7.36 -31.71
CA LYS A 238 22.91 -8.58 -30.87
C LYS A 238 21.86 -8.48 -29.77
N PRO A 239 20.59 -8.69 -30.06
CA PRO A 239 19.55 -8.69 -29.01
C PRO A 239 19.77 -9.88 -28.08
N ASP A 240 20.18 -9.61 -26.83
CA ASP A 240 20.50 -10.62 -25.82
C ASP A 240 19.33 -11.51 -25.38
N ASP A 241 18.10 -11.16 -25.78
CA ASP A 241 16.88 -11.82 -25.31
C ASP A 241 16.22 -12.73 -26.35
N ILE A 242 16.82 -12.91 -27.54
CA ILE A 242 16.41 -13.88 -28.56
C ILE A 242 17.52 -14.86 -28.89
N TYR A 243 17.13 -16.08 -29.25
CA TYR A 243 18.07 -17.09 -29.79
C TYR A 243 18.23 -16.93 -31.29
N SER A 244 19.46 -17.09 -31.77
CA SER A 244 19.68 -17.31 -33.20
C SER A 244 19.21 -18.70 -33.62
N PRO A 245 19.02 -18.98 -34.94
CA PRO A 245 18.69 -20.31 -35.41
C PRO A 245 19.72 -21.37 -34.95
N ASP A 246 21.03 -21.07 -35.00
CA ASP A 246 22.08 -21.95 -34.54
C ASP A 246 22.07 -22.20 -33.03
N GLU A 247 21.91 -21.11 -32.21
CA GLU A 247 21.77 -21.26 -30.76
C GLU A 247 20.57 -22.14 -30.40
N MET A 248 19.44 -21.96 -31.06
CA MET A 248 18.25 -22.77 -30.84
C MET A 248 18.46 -24.21 -31.19
N ARG A 249 19.08 -24.51 -32.35
CA ARG A 249 19.42 -25.87 -32.78
C ARG A 249 20.29 -26.55 -31.72
N ARG A 250 21.35 -25.89 -31.26
CA ARG A 250 22.25 -26.44 -30.23
C ARG A 250 21.53 -26.75 -28.93
N VAL A 251 20.68 -25.85 -28.48
CA VAL A 251 19.88 -26.02 -27.23
C VAL A 251 18.94 -27.21 -27.35
N LEU A 252 18.22 -27.38 -28.48
CA LEU A 252 17.33 -28.51 -28.71
C LEU A 252 18.06 -29.83 -28.81
N MET A 253 19.24 -29.85 -29.45
CA MET A 253 20.10 -31.06 -29.55
C MET A 253 20.68 -31.48 -28.21
N ALA A 254 20.89 -30.57 -27.27
CA ALA A 254 21.41 -30.87 -25.95
C ALA A 254 20.38 -31.44 -24.97
N VAL A 255 19.10 -31.55 -25.39
CA VAL A 255 18.02 -32.11 -24.58
C VAL A 255 17.93 -33.61 -24.81
N ASP A 256 18.09 -34.40 -23.76
CA ASP A 256 18.01 -35.87 -23.84
C ASP A 256 16.58 -36.39 -23.56
N ASP A 257 15.78 -35.67 -22.78
CA ASP A 257 14.41 -36.04 -22.42
C ASP A 257 13.42 -35.66 -23.52
N ASP A 258 12.63 -36.61 -24.00
CA ASP A 258 11.72 -36.42 -25.13
C ASP A 258 10.55 -35.47 -24.82
N ALA A 259 10.00 -35.52 -23.61
CA ALA A 259 8.92 -34.63 -23.19
C ALA A 259 9.42 -33.18 -23.05
N LEU A 260 10.64 -33.01 -22.53
CA LEU A 260 11.29 -31.71 -22.48
C LEU A 260 11.57 -31.18 -23.88
N ARG A 261 12.08 -32.02 -24.77
CA ARG A 261 12.39 -31.68 -26.18
C ARG A 261 11.12 -31.20 -26.89
N ALA A 262 10.05 -31.99 -26.88
CA ALA A 262 8.76 -31.61 -27.46
C ALA A 262 8.23 -30.28 -26.89
N THR A 263 8.36 -30.10 -25.57
CA THR A 263 7.96 -28.87 -24.88
C THR A 263 8.74 -27.65 -25.38
N LEU A 264 10.07 -27.76 -25.52
CA LEU A 264 10.92 -26.65 -25.98
C LEU A 264 10.72 -26.38 -27.49
N GLU A 265 10.49 -27.43 -28.32
CA GLU A 265 10.14 -27.26 -29.74
C GLU A 265 8.81 -26.52 -29.92
N ILE A 266 7.78 -26.91 -29.19
CA ILE A 266 6.52 -26.17 -29.20
C ILE A 266 6.75 -24.71 -28.77
N LYS A 267 7.52 -24.46 -27.70
CA LYS A 267 7.85 -23.10 -27.30
C LYS A 267 8.58 -22.29 -28.35
N ALA A 268 9.53 -22.91 -29.04
CA ALA A 268 10.37 -22.28 -30.06
C ALA A 268 9.57 -21.90 -31.32
N PHE A 269 8.62 -22.74 -31.72
CA PHE A 269 7.90 -22.60 -32.99
C PHE A 269 6.44 -22.25 -32.91
N SER A 270 5.91 -21.96 -31.70
CA SER A 270 4.53 -21.53 -31.50
C SER A 270 4.40 -20.25 -30.69
N GLY A 271 5.45 -19.82 -30.00
CA GLY A 271 5.43 -18.65 -29.14
C GLY A 271 4.51 -18.75 -27.92
N VAL A 272 4.05 -19.94 -27.55
CA VAL A 272 3.23 -20.21 -26.35
C VAL A 272 3.98 -19.82 -25.09
N ARG A 273 3.28 -19.25 -24.08
CA ARG A 273 3.91 -18.87 -22.82
C ARG A 273 4.30 -20.09 -22.00
N THR A 274 5.31 -19.95 -21.14
CA THR A 274 5.77 -21.04 -20.28
C THR A 274 4.65 -21.57 -19.39
N GLU A 275 3.84 -20.69 -18.78
CA GLU A 275 2.71 -21.08 -17.95
C GLU A 275 1.60 -21.82 -18.77
N GLU A 276 1.43 -21.47 -20.02
CA GLU A 276 0.44 -22.11 -20.89
C GLU A 276 0.91 -23.51 -21.28
N ILE A 277 2.19 -23.68 -21.68
CA ILE A 277 2.69 -24.99 -22.10
C ILE A 277 2.73 -26.01 -20.96
N THR A 278 2.96 -25.58 -19.72
CA THR A 278 2.91 -26.48 -18.56
C THR A 278 1.48 -26.99 -18.26
N ARG A 279 0.47 -26.35 -18.82
CA ARG A 279 -0.94 -26.74 -18.70
C ARG A 279 -1.49 -27.36 -19.98
N LEU A 280 -0.69 -27.45 -21.05
CA LEU A 280 -1.12 -27.95 -22.35
C LEU A 280 -1.17 -29.48 -22.32
N TRP A 281 -2.24 -30.04 -22.90
CA TRP A 281 -2.40 -31.48 -23.10
C TRP A 281 -2.26 -31.83 -24.56
N TRP A 282 -1.78 -33.04 -24.88
CA TRP A 282 -1.59 -33.47 -26.26
C TRP A 282 -2.89 -33.46 -27.09
N VAL A 283 -4.06 -33.66 -26.48
CA VAL A 283 -5.36 -33.51 -27.15
C VAL A 283 -5.59 -32.11 -27.70
N MET A 284 -4.92 -31.11 -27.14
CA MET A 284 -5.01 -29.70 -27.58
C MET A 284 -4.06 -29.41 -28.77
N VAL A 285 -3.12 -30.30 -29.05
CA VAL A 285 -2.24 -30.22 -30.22
C VAL A 285 -2.95 -30.93 -31.38
N ALA A 286 -3.78 -30.20 -32.09
CA ALA A 286 -4.65 -30.71 -33.15
C ALA A 286 -3.92 -30.68 -34.48
N GLU A 287 -3.03 -31.68 -34.73
CA GLU A 287 -2.22 -31.77 -35.93
C GLU A 287 -3.06 -31.78 -37.21
N ALA A 288 -4.19 -32.51 -37.21
CA ALA A 288 -5.10 -32.56 -38.36
C ALA A 288 -5.69 -31.19 -38.73
N GLU A 289 -5.82 -30.30 -37.75
CA GLU A 289 -6.31 -28.93 -37.94
C GLU A 289 -5.16 -27.92 -38.05
N GLU A 290 -3.92 -28.39 -38.02
CA GLU A 290 -2.70 -27.60 -38.08
C GLU A 290 -2.68 -26.46 -37.02
N CYS A 291 -3.21 -26.72 -35.83
CA CYS A 291 -3.24 -25.73 -34.77
C CYS A 291 -3.09 -26.33 -33.37
N ILE A 292 -2.50 -25.55 -32.47
CA ILE A 292 -2.55 -25.76 -31.03
C ILE A 292 -3.72 -24.94 -30.48
N ARG A 293 -4.67 -25.62 -29.83
CA ARG A 293 -5.81 -24.98 -29.16
C ARG A 293 -5.40 -24.59 -27.75
N VAL A 294 -5.36 -23.30 -27.47
CA VAL A 294 -5.10 -22.77 -26.13
C VAL A 294 -6.43 -22.25 -25.57
N PRO A 295 -7.16 -23.04 -24.78
CA PRO A 295 -8.45 -22.62 -24.20
C PRO A 295 -8.25 -21.61 -23.08
N ASP A 296 -9.32 -20.90 -22.67
CA ASP A 296 -9.30 -19.91 -21.61
C ASP A 296 -8.74 -20.43 -20.28
N ALA A 297 -9.06 -21.68 -19.93
CA ALA A 297 -8.56 -22.34 -18.73
C ALA A 297 -7.02 -22.54 -18.72
N VAL A 298 -6.38 -22.56 -19.90
CA VAL A 298 -4.93 -22.73 -20.09
C VAL A 298 -4.28 -21.37 -20.37
N GLY A 299 -4.96 -20.52 -21.13
CA GLY A 299 -4.48 -19.21 -21.53
C GLY A 299 -4.54 -18.18 -20.40
N LYS A 300 -3.65 -17.22 -20.44
CA LYS A 300 -3.69 -16.03 -19.58
C LYS A 300 -4.69 -14.96 -20.10
N ILE A 301 -4.99 -15.03 -21.36
CA ILE A 301 -5.87 -14.12 -22.11
C ILE A 301 -6.66 -15.02 -23.05
N ASN A 302 -7.88 -14.75 -23.33
CA ASN A 302 -8.84 -15.45 -24.20
C ASN A 302 -8.35 -16.70 -24.96
N ALA A 303 -9.23 -17.68 -25.21
CA ALA A 303 -8.98 -18.84 -26.06
C ALA A 303 -8.44 -18.40 -27.42
N ARG A 304 -7.47 -19.16 -27.93
CA ARG A 304 -6.87 -18.90 -29.26
C ARG A 304 -6.40 -20.16 -29.94
N ARG A 305 -6.22 -20.06 -31.25
CA ARG A 305 -5.60 -21.08 -32.07
C ARG A 305 -4.22 -20.61 -32.50
N VAL A 306 -3.19 -21.39 -32.20
CA VAL A 306 -1.80 -21.10 -32.59
C VAL A 306 -1.47 -22.02 -33.74
N PRO A 307 -0.98 -21.52 -34.90
CA PRO A 307 -0.70 -22.36 -36.06
C PRO A 307 0.46 -23.32 -35.77
N ILE A 308 0.32 -24.58 -36.23
CA ILE A 308 1.41 -25.55 -36.32
C ILE A 308 2.06 -25.37 -37.67
N LEU A 309 3.21 -24.70 -37.68
CA LEU A 309 3.97 -24.47 -38.91
C LEU A 309 4.63 -25.78 -39.40
N PRO A 310 5.00 -25.89 -40.70
CA PRO A 310 5.52 -27.13 -41.28
C PRO A 310 6.70 -27.75 -40.52
N ASN A 311 7.65 -26.93 -40.08
CA ASN A 311 8.79 -27.39 -39.26
C ASN A 311 8.34 -27.94 -37.90
N LEU A 312 7.41 -27.30 -37.21
CA LEU A 312 6.86 -27.83 -35.96
C LEU A 312 6.07 -29.13 -36.21
N LYS A 313 5.32 -29.23 -37.30
CA LYS A 313 4.58 -30.42 -37.67
C LYS A 313 5.49 -31.62 -37.84
N THR A 314 6.61 -31.45 -38.57
CA THR A 314 7.63 -32.50 -38.77
C THR A 314 8.23 -32.96 -37.45
N ARG A 315 8.57 -32.04 -36.55
CA ARG A 315 9.12 -32.33 -35.22
C ARG A 315 8.14 -33.07 -34.33
N LEU A 316 6.89 -32.59 -34.26
CA LEU A 316 5.85 -33.23 -33.44
C LEU A 316 5.55 -34.67 -33.90
N ALA A 317 5.74 -35.01 -35.18
CA ALA A 317 5.55 -36.36 -35.66
C ALA A 317 6.49 -37.39 -34.98
N ALA A 318 7.65 -36.97 -34.49
CA ALA A 318 8.58 -37.77 -33.72
C ALA A 318 8.18 -38.02 -32.27
N HIS A 319 7.29 -37.17 -31.72
CA HIS A 319 6.92 -37.15 -30.30
C HIS A 319 5.48 -37.63 -30.04
N LYS A 320 4.92 -38.51 -30.85
CA LYS A 320 3.54 -38.99 -30.70
C LYS A 320 3.37 -39.77 -29.39
N PRO A 321 2.63 -39.22 -28.39
CA PRO A 321 2.34 -39.95 -27.17
C PRO A 321 1.36 -41.07 -27.46
N GLU A 322 1.47 -42.16 -26.74
CA GLU A 322 0.50 -43.28 -26.80
C GLU A 322 -0.90 -42.81 -26.38
N LEU A 323 -0.97 -41.88 -25.48
CA LEU A 323 -2.21 -41.34 -24.93
C LEU A 323 -2.34 -39.81 -25.14
N LYS A 324 -3.34 -39.39 -25.90
CA LYS A 324 -3.69 -37.96 -26.06
C LYS A 324 -4.07 -37.25 -24.74
N LYS A 325 -4.21 -37.97 -23.65
CA LYS A 325 -4.54 -37.49 -22.33
C LYS A 325 -3.35 -37.04 -21.50
N ASP A 326 -2.13 -37.22 -22.02
CA ASP A 326 -0.94 -36.79 -21.30
C ASP A 326 -0.67 -35.28 -21.46
N ARG A 327 0.02 -34.70 -20.49
CA ARG A 327 0.50 -33.33 -20.61
C ARG A 327 1.68 -33.29 -21.57
N VAL A 328 1.75 -32.26 -22.42
CA VAL A 328 2.88 -32.04 -23.32
C VAL A 328 4.19 -31.96 -22.54
N ALA A 329 4.20 -31.26 -21.44
CA ALA A 329 5.40 -31.08 -20.63
C ALA A 329 5.73 -32.28 -19.72
N GLY A 330 4.93 -33.34 -19.68
CA GLY A 330 5.19 -34.52 -18.84
C GLY A 330 5.52 -34.12 -17.39
N ASP A 331 6.65 -34.60 -16.89
CA ASP A 331 7.17 -34.29 -15.54
C ASP A 331 7.63 -32.83 -15.37
N TRP A 332 7.81 -32.12 -16.48
CA TRP A 332 8.17 -30.67 -16.49
C TRP A 332 6.95 -29.73 -16.41
N ALA A 333 5.80 -30.23 -16.00
CA ALA A 333 4.55 -29.47 -15.94
C ALA A 333 4.54 -28.33 -14.90
N LEU A 334 5.61 -28.12 -14.16
CA LEU A 334 5.82 -26.97 -13.27
C LEU A 334 6.73 -25.95 -13.95
N ALA A 335 6.30 -24.68 -14.00
CA ALA A 335 7.06 -23.63 -14.69
C ALA A 335 8.51 -23.50 -14.19
N ASN A 336 8.75 -23.59 -12.89
CA ASN A 336 10.10 -23.52 -12.33
C ASN A 336 10.97 -24.73 -12.74
N SER A 337 10.40 -25.94 -12.72
CA SER A 337 11.12 -27.15 -13.18
C SER A 337 11.50 -27.02 -14.65
N LEU A 338 10.57 -26.55 -15.49
CA LEU A 338 10.82 -26.32 -16.91
C LEU A 338 11.89 -25.25 -17.13
N TYR A 339 11.88 -24.14 -16.38
CA TYR A 339 12.91 -23.11 -16.47
C TYR A 339 14.31 -23.66 -16.12
N HIS A 340 14.42 -24.42 -15.06
CA HIS A 340 15.71 -25.04 -14.67
C HIS A 340 16.18 -26.09 -15.65
N ALA A 341 15.28 -26.91 -16.21
CA ALA A 341 15.63 -27.92 -17.23
C ALA A 341 16.11 -27.23 -18.51
N TRP A 342 15.42 -26.20 -18.97
CA TRP A 342 15.84 -25.40 -20.12
C TRP A 342 17.18 -24.70 -19.87
N GLN A 343 17.40 -24.15 -18.69
CA GLN A 343 18.68 -23.52 -18.32
C GLN A 343 19.83 -24.53 -18.41
N ARG A 344 19.65 -25.73 -17.86
CA ARG A 344 20.65 -26.81 -17.98
C ARG A 344 20.92 -27.23 -19.43
N ALA A 345 19.86 -27.30 -20.26
CA ALA A 345 20.02 -27.60 -21.67
C ALA A 345 20.82 -26.51 -22.41
N ALA A 346 20.56 -25.25 -22.14
CA ALA A 346 21.30 -24.13 -22.70
C ALA A 346 22.77 -24.16 -22.26
N GLU A 347 23.04 -24.43 -21.00
CA GLU A 347 24.38 -24.56 -20.43
C GLU A 347 25.15 -25.71 -21.07
N LYS A 348 24.54 -26.92 -21.20
CA LYS A 348 25.09 -28.07 -21.88
C LYS A 348 25.42 -27.80 -23.37
N ALA A 349 24.60 -26.94 -24.01
CA ALA A 349 24.81 -26.50 -25.38
C ALA A 349 25.89 -25.42 -25.54
N GLY A 350 26.43 -24.85 -24.44
CA GLY A 350 27.32 -23.70 -24.47
C GLY A 350 26.63 -22.44 -24.99
N VAL A 351 25.32 -22.29 -24.72
CA VAL A 351 24.50 -21.17 -25.17
C VAL A 351 24.00 -20.40 -23.93
N PRO A 352 24.10 -19.06 -23.89
CA PRO A 352 23.56 -18.30 -22.80
C PRO A 352 22.05 -18.52 -22.63
N TYR A 353 21.62 -18.80 -21.39
CA TYR A 353 20.19 -18.93 -21.10
C TYR A 353 19.49 -17.58 -21.26
N LYS A 354 18.43 -17.54 -22.06
CA LYS A 354 17.64 -16.33 -22.33
C LYS A 354 16.21 -16.52 -21.82
N ARG A 355 15.88 -15.84 -20.73
CA ARG A 355 14.53 -15.95 -20.15
C ARG A 355 13.47 -15.51 -21.18
N ASN A 356 12.47 -16.36 -21.44
CA ASN A 356 11.51 -16.20 -22.53
C ASN A 356 12.12 -16.19 -23.95
N GLY A 357 13.40 -16.55 -24.11
CA GLY A 357 14.13 -16.45 -25.35
C GLY A 357 13.41 -17.05 -26.54
N PHE A 358 12.89 -18.29 -26.44
CA PHE A 358 12.16 -18.92 -27.53
C PHE A 358 10.91 -18.15 -27.96
N ARG A 359 10.10 -17.68 -26.99
CA ARG A 359 8.93 -16.88 -27.33
C ARG A 359 9.32 -15.53 -27.93
N ASN A 360 10.35 -14.89 -27.40
CA ASN A 360 10.86 -13.63 -27.94
C ASN A 360 11.38 -13.83 -29.37
N SER A 361 12.11 -14.93 -29.63
CA SER A 361 12.57 -15.30 -30.97
C SER A 361 11.39 -15.55 -31.90
N TYR A 362 10.43 -16.38 -31.50
CA TYR A 362 9.24 -16.65 -32.32
C TYR A 362 8.53 -15.36 -32.72
N ILE A 363 8.20 -14.49 -31.75
CA ILE A 363 7.48 -13.22 -32.05
C ILE A 363 8.29 -12.38 -33.02
N THR A 364 9.59 -12.24 -32.79
CA THR A 364 10.47 -11.41 -33.62
C THR A 364 10.56 -11.95 -35.04
N TYR A 365 10.88 -13.24 -35.21
CA TYR A 365 11.04 -13.87 -36.52
C TYR A 365 9.69 -14.00 -37.26
N ARG A 366 8.62 -14.33 -36.52
CA ARG A 366 7.27 -14.42 -37.07
C ARG A 366 6.78 -13.09 -37.60
N LEU A 367 7.11 -12.01 -36.91
CA LEU A 367 6.77 -10.64 -37.38
C LEU A 367 7.51 -10.30 -38.69
N LEU A 368 8.79 -10.66 -38.80
CA LEU A 368 9.58 -10.43 -40.01
C LEU A 368 9.08 -11.23 -41.24
N VAL A 369 8.62 -12.47 -41.01
CA VAL A 369 8.10 -13.32 -42.10
C VAL A 369 6.68 -12.92 -42.48
N THR A 370 5.81 -12.61 -41.52
CA THR A 370 4.39 -12.33 -41.79
C THR A 370 4.09 -10.89 -42.10
N GLU A 371 4.91 -9.95 -41.65
CA GLU A 371 4.71 -8.49 -41.72
C GLU A 371 3.37 -8.03 -41.14
N ASN A 372 2.70 -8.89 -40.38
CA ASN A 372 1.38 -8.66 -39.82
C ASN A 372 1.38 -8.75 -38.30
N ILE A 373 1.45 -7.58 -37.65
CA ILE A 373 1.51 -7.44 -36.19
C ILE A 373 0.25 -7.97 -35.49
N ASN A 374 -0.93 -7.82 -36.12
CA ASN A 374 -2.19 -8.27 -35.52
C ASN A 374 -2.26 -9.79 -35.48
N LYS A 375 -1.87 -10.46 -36.61
CA LYS A 375 -1.79 -11.91 -36.69
C LYS A 375 -0.84 -12.49 -35.65
N VAL A 376 0.37 -11.93 -35.52
CA VAL A 376 1.36 -12.39 -34.51
C VAL A 376 0.86 -12.12 -33.09
N ALA A 377 0.16 -11.01 -32.85
CA ALA A 377 -0.43 -10.70 -31.56
C ALA A 377 -1.50 -11.72 -31.16
N GLU A 378 -2.37 -12.12 -32.09
CA GLU A 378 -3.40 -13.14 -31.90
C GLU A 378 -2.77 -14.52 -31.64
N GLU A 379 -1.86 -14.99 -32.51
CA GLU A 379 -1.12 -16.28 -32.36
C GLU A 379 -0.46 -16.36 -30.96
N CYS A 380 0.18 -15.29 -30.52
CA CYS A 380 0.92 -15.28 -29.25
C CYS A 380 0.06 -14.86 -28.03
N GLY A 381 -1.21 -14.51 -28.20
CA GLY A 381 -2.08 -14.03 -27.10
C GLY A 381 -1.49 -12.80 -26.43
N THR A 382 -1.14 -11.76 -27.20
CA THR A 382 -0.63 -10.48 -26.73
C THR A 382 -1.30 -9.34 -27.50
N SER A 383 -1.04 -8.09 -27.13
CA SER A 383 -1.59 -6.96 -27.91
C SER A 383 -0.58 -6.45 -28.95
N PRO A 384 -1.05 -5.87 -30.05
CA PRO A 384 -0.18 -5.19 -31.03
C PRO A 384 0.69 -4.11 -30.39
N GLY A 385 0.15 -3.35 -29.41
CA GLY A 385 0.91 -2.35 -28.67
C GLY A 385 2.09 -2.93 -27.89
N MET A 386 1.91 -4.13 -27.29
CA MET A 386 3.00 -4.83 -26.60
C MET A 386 4.06 -5.32 -27.59
N ILE A 387 3.67 -5.77 -28.78
CA ILE A 387 4.62 -6.16 -29.82
C ILE A 387 5.42 -4.93 -30.28
N LYS A 388 4.76 -3.81 -30.59
CA LYS A 388 5.43 -2.54 -30.93
C LYS A 388 6.45 -2.15 -29.88
N LYS A 389 6.05 -2.14 -28.61
CA LYS A 389 6.91 -1.70 -27.52
C LYS A 389 8.16 -2.57 -27.32
N ASN A 390 8.05 -3.90 -27.51
CA ASN A 390 9.09 -4.82 -27.06
C ASN A 390 9.84 -5.51 -28.21
N TYR A 391 9.31 -5.52 -29.44
CA TYR A 391 9.83 -6.36 -30.52
C TYR A 391 10.12 -5.63 -31.83
N GLN A 392 9.55 -4.44 -32.05
CA GLN A 392 9.64 -3.75 -33.33
C GLN A 392 10.99 -3.04 -33.57
N SER A 393 11.79 -2.80 -32.51
CA SER A 393 13.08 -2.10 -32.62
C SER A 393 14.27 -2.98 -33.04
N ARG A 394 14.00 -4.19 -33.57
CA ARG A 394 15.07 -5.16 -33.92
C ARG A 394 15.43 -5.12 -35.39
N ALA A 395 15.70 -3.91 -35.88
CA ALA A 395 15.96 -3.60 -37.29
C ALA A 395 17.19 -4.31 -37.90
N ALA A 396 18.08 -4.89 -37.08
CA ALA A 396 19.29 -5.55 -37.55
C ALA A 396 19.11 -7.06 -37.89
N ILE A 397 17.92 -7.62 -37.60
CA ILE A 397 17.66 -9.03 -37.89
C ILE A 397 17.13 -9.14 -39.32
N SER A 398 17.81 -9.92 -40.16
CA SER A 398 17.39 -10.09 -41.53
C SER A 398 16.17 -11.01 -41.65
N ARG A 399 15.39 -10.84 -42.72
CA ARG A 399 14.32 -11.76 -43.07
C ARG A 399 14.84 -13.18 -43.34
N ALA A 400 16.03 -13.28 -43.94
CA ALA A 400 16.69 -14.58 -44.18
C ALA A 400 16.93 -15.35 -42.88
N THR A 401 17.38 -14.68 -41.81
CA THR A 401 17.53 -15.30 -40.48
C THR A 401 16.19 -15.78 -39.90
N ALA A 402 15.12 -15.03 -40.15
CA ALA A 402 13.79 -15.42 -39.72
C ALA A 402 13.25 -16.62 -40.51
N GLU A 403 13.51 -16.69 -41.80
CA GLU A 403 13.19 -17.84 -42.66
C GLU A 403 13.98 -19.08 -42.26
N GLU A 404 15.29 -18.95 -41.95
CA GLU A 404 16.12 -20.02 -41.40
C GLU A 404 15.55 -20.58 -40.11
N TRP A 405 15.05 -19.71 -39.18
CA TRP A 405 14.41 -20.18 -37.96
C TRP A 405 13.22 -21.11 -38.21
N PHE A 406 12.41 -20.80 -39.20
CA PHE A 406 11.24 -21.62 -39.56
C PHE A 406 11.53 -22.74 -40.53
N ALA A 407 12.74 -22.82 -41.07
CA ALA A 407 13.24 -23.96 -41.86
C ALA A 407 13.88 -25.06 -41.01
N LEU A 408 14.19 -24.77 -39.77
CA LEU A 408 14.73 -25.73 -38.80
C LEU A 408 13.65 -26.73 -38.41
#